data_8aec504543e0d11f2db2e8fec73ac09d
#
_entry.id   8aec504543e0d11f2db2e8fec73ac09d
#
_cell.length_a   1.000
_cell.length_b   1.000
_cell.length_c   1.000
_cell.angle_alpha   90.00
_cell.angle_beta   90.00
_cell.angle_gamma   90.00
#
_symmetry.space_group_name_H-M   'P 1'
#
loop_
_entity.id
_entity.type
_entity.pdbx_description
1 polymer ?
#
loop_
_entity_poly.entity_id
_entity_poly.type
_entity_poly.pdbx_seq_one_letter_code
_entity_poly.pdbx_strand_id
1 'polypeptide(L)' 'MKLTLDTILSSCHLNIEVDGCYQNTILELDTETGEARRYKKNEDGNLVREGEDIVIEDVIFPVDKLHVYLVKPK' A
#
# COMPACT_ATOMS: atom_id res chain seq x y z
N MET A 1 -10.43 -2.13 9.62
CA MET A 1 -9.18 -1.77 10.31
C MET A 1 -8.37 -0.83 9.45
N LYS A 2 -7.89 0.24 10.02
CA LYS A 2 -7.07 1.21 9.30
C LYS A 2 -5.59 0.98 9.59
N LEU A 3 -4.82 0.78 8.54
CA LEU A 3 -3.37 0.63 8.62
C LEU A 3 -2.71 1.95 8.24
N THR A 4 -1.82 2.44 9.08
CA THR A 4 -1.06 3.67 8.82
C THR A 4 0.38 3.33 8.47
N LEU A 5 1.13 4.34 8.01
CA LEU A 5 2.54 4.15 7.69
C LEU A 5 3.34 3.61 8.88
N ASP A 6 3.08 4.12 10.08
CA ASP A 6 3.75 3.63 11.28
C ASP A 6 3.48 2.16 11.54
N THR A 7 2.22 1.74 11.37
CA THR A 7 1.83 0.34 11.53
C THR A 7 2.48 -0.54 10.46
N ILE A 8 2.48 -0.08 9.21
CA ILE A 8 3.06 -0.83 8.10
C ILE A 8 4.57 -0.97 8.25
N LEU A 9 5.26 0.11 8.61
CA LEU A 9 6.72 0.08 8.77
C LEU A 9 7.17 -0.66 10.03
N SER A 10 6.44 -0.53 11.13
CA SER A 10 6.81 -1.23 12.37
C SER A 10 6.55 -2.73 12.30
N SER A 11 5.64 -3.15 11.42
CA SER A 11 5.36 -4.55 11.16
C SER A 11 6.04 -4.96 9.86
N CYS A 12 7.35 -5.17 9.89
CA CYS A 12 8.14 -5.48 8.70
C CYS A 12 7.73 -6.77 7.99
N HIS A 13 6.78 -7.52 8.55
CA HIS A 13 6.28 -8.76 7.99
C HIS A 13 4.85 -8.65 7.44
N LEU A 14 4.32 -7.43 7.37
CA LEU A 14 2.98 -7.20 6.85
C LEU A 14 3.02 -7.11 5.33
N ASN A 15 2.25 -7.96 4.67
CA ASN A 15 2.09 -7.93 3.22
C ASN A 15 0.68 -7.54 2.83
N ILE A 16 0.57 -6.71 1.80
CA ILE A 16 -0.72 -6.30 1.24
C ILE A 16 -0.77 -6.75 -0.22
N GLU A 17 -1.79 -7.52 -0.57
CA GLU A 17 -2.02 -7.97 -1.93
C GLU A 17 -3.41 -7.55 -2.40
N VAL A 18 -3.52 -7.15 -3.65
CA VAL A 18 -4.79 -6.84 -4.31
C VAL A 18 -4.89 -7.69 -5.56
N ASP A 19 -5.88 -8.58 -5.62
CA ASP A 19 -6.10 -9.49 -6.74
C ASP A 19 -4.82 -10.30 -7.09
N GLY A 20 -4.10 -10.73 -6.05
CA GLY A 20 -2.87 -11.51 -6.21
C GLY A 20 -1.62 -10.68 -6.48
N CYS A 21 -1.75 -9.36 -6.62
CA CYS A 21 -0.62 -8.47 -6.88
C CYS A 21 -0.15 -7.79 -5.60
N TYR A 22 1.12 -7.97 -5.28
CA TYR A 22 1.74 -7.38 -4.10
C TYR A 22 1.86 -5.86 -4.22
N GLN A 23 1.45 -5.15 -3.16
CA GLN A 23 1.53 -3.70 -3.09
C GLN A 23 2.62 -3.30 -2.10
N ASN A 24 3.65 -2.62 -2.56
CA ASN A 24 4.82 -2.28 -1.74
C ASN A 24 5.03 -0.79 -1.47
N THR A 25 4.13 0.05 -1.93
CA THR A 25 4.26 1.51 -1.76
C THR A 25 3.08 2.13 -1.03
N ILE A 26 2.35 1.31 -0.28
CA ILE A 26 1.18 1.76 0.47
C ILE A 26 1.62 2.53 1.71
N LEU A 27 1.04 3.72 1.92
CA LEU A 27 1.26 4.54 3.10
C LEU A 27 0.16 4.37 4.13
N GLU A 28 -1.08 4.25 3.66
CA GLU A 28 -2.24 4.04 4.51
C GLU A 28 -3.21 3.11 3.79
N LEU A 29 -3.93 2.31 4.56
CA LEU A 29 -4.94 1.40 4.02
C LEU A 29 -6.06 1.22 5.02
N ASP A 30 -7.30 1.38 4.55
CA ASP A 30 -8.49 1.00 5.29
C ASP A 30 -9.01 -0.33 4.74
N THR A 31 -8.90 -1.38 5.54
CA THR A 31 -9.29 -2.72 5.10
C THR A 31 -10.80 -2.91 5.00
N GLU A 32 -11.58 -2.02 5.58
CA GLU A 32 -13.05 -2.10 5.52
C GLU A 32 -13.61 -1.47 4.24
N THR A 33 -13.01 -0.37 3.79
CA THR A 33 -13.49 0.37 2.61
C THR A 33 -12.62 0.16 1.39
N GLY A 34 -11.37 -0.27 1.57
CA GLY A 34 -10.38 -0.40 0.50
C GLY A 34 -9.69 0.90 0.15
N GLU A 35 -10.03 2.00 0.81
CA GLU A 35 -9.39 3.29 0.57
C GLU A 35 -7.93 3.22 1.00
N ALA A 36 -7.04 3.69 0.13
CA ALA A 36 -5.61 3.64 0.39
C ALA A 36 -4.89 4.87 -0.17
N ARG A 37 -3.75 5.17 0.42
CA ARG A 37 -2.80 6.15 -0.12
C ARG A 37 -1.51 5.44 -0.42
N ARG A 38 -0.95 5.75 -1.59
CA ARG A 38 0.32 5.16 -2.01
C ARG A 38 1.13 6.16 -2.82
N TYR A 39 2.42 5.90 -2.92
CA TYR A 39 3.26 6.66 -3.84
C TYR A 39 2.86 6.32 -5.28
N LYS A 40 2.71 7.36 -6.09
CA LYS A 40 2.39 7.18 -7.51
C LYS A 40 3.62 6.67 -8.25
N LYS A 41 3.40 5.70 -9.13
CA LYS A 41 4.44 5.18 -10.02
C LYS A 41 4.08 5.47 -11.47
N ASN A 42 5.12 5.70 -12.29
CA ASN A 42 4.94 5.85 -13.73
C ASN A 42 4.90 4.48 -14.43
N GLU A 43 4.81 4.49 -15.76
CA GLU A 43 4.74 3.26 -16.54
C GLU A 43 5.99 2.38 -16.40
N ASP A 44 7.13 2.96 -16.09
CA ASP A 44 8.39 2.25 -15.89
C ASP A 44 8.52 1.65 -14.48
N GLY A 45 7.55 1.92 -13.61
CA GLY A 45 7.59 1.44 -12.22
C GLY A 45 8.39 2.34 -11.29
N ASN A 46 8.81 3.51 -11.74
CA ASN A 46 9.54 4.48 -10.94
C ASN A 46 8.58 5.43 -10.22
N LEU A 47 8.99 5.92 -9.05
CA LEU A 47 8.20 6.89 -8.31
C LEU A 47 8.13 8.22 -9.07
N VAL A 48 6.94 8.78 -9.13
CA VAL A 48 6.73 10.09 -9.75
C VAL A 48 7.10 11.17 -8.76
N ARG A 49 7.92 12.13 -9.20
CA ARG A 49 8.32 13.27 -8.37
C ARG A 49 7.81 14.57 -8.96
N GLU A 50 7.43 15.48 -8.08
CA GLU A 50 7.09 16.84 -8.43
C GLU A 50 7.99 17.76 -7.62
N GLY A 51 9.01 18.32 -8.25
CA GLY A 51 10.06 19.03 -7.54
C GLY A 51 10.87 18.08 -6.66
N GLU A 52 10.92 18.35 -5.36
CA GLU A 52 11.61 17.52 -4.37
C GLU A 52 10.66 16.52 -3.71
N ASP A 53 9.37 16.62 -3.98
CA ASP A 53 8.35 15.79 -3.35
C ASP A 53 7.97 14.61 -4.22
N ILE A 54 7.70 13.47 -3.56
CA ILE A 54 7.16 12.29 -4.22
C ILE A 54 5.64 12.44 -4.26
N VAL A 55 5.05 12.23 -5.44
CA VAL A 55 3.60 12.36 -5.61
C VAL A 55 2.89 11.20 -4.91
N ILE A 56 1.87 11.53 -4.14
CA ILE A 56 1.01 10.56 -3.44
C ILE A 56 -0.35 10.56 -4.12
N GLU A 57 -0.90 9.38 -4.34
CA GLU A 57 -2.24 9.25 -4.91
C GLU A 57 -3.17 8.48 -3.96
N ASP A 58 -4.45 8.85 -4.02
CA ASP A 58 -5.50 8.13 -3.32
C ASP A 58 -6.12 7.11 -4.27
N VAL A 59 -6.27 5.87 -3.81
CA VAL A 59 -6.86 4.79 -4.59
C VAL A 59 -7.88 4.05 -3.75
N ILE A 60 -8.79 3.34 -4.41
CA ILE A 60 -9.75 2.47 -3.74
C ILE A 60 -9.59 1.07 -4.31
N PHE A 61 -9.22 0.12 -3.45
CA PHE A 61 -9.08 -1.27 -3.85
C PHE A 61 -10.39 -2.04 -3.62
N PRO A 62 -10.72 -3.02 -4.46
CA PRO A 62 -11.88 -3.89 -4.21
C PRO A 62 -11.63 -4.71 -2.94
N VAL A 63 -12.50 -4.55 -1.94
CA VAL A 63 -12.31 -5.16 -0.62
C VAL A 63 -12.32 -6.69 -0.71
N ASP A 64 -13.12 -7.24 -1.59
CA ASP A 64 -13.21 -8.69 -1.80
C ASP A 64 -11.94 -9.30 -2.40
N LYS A 65 -11.08 -8.48 -2.99
CA LYS A 65 -9.82 -8.92 -3.59
C LYS A 65 -8.60 -8.48 -2.77
N LEU A 66 -8.85 -7.80 -1.66
CA LEU A 66 -7.81 -7.25 -0.80
C LEU A 66 -7.41 -8.28 0.25
N HIS A 67 -6.13 -8.60 0.32
CA HIS A 67 -5.57 -9.52 1.30
C HIS A 67 -4.45 -8.84 2.07
N VAL A 68 -4.60 -8.78 3.39
CA VAL A 68 -3.56 -8.26 4.29
C VAL A 68 -3.18 -9.39 5.23
N TYR A 69 -1.91 -9.75 5.25
CA TYR A 69 -1.47 -10.85 6.08
C TYR A 69 -0.06 -10.62 6.63
N LEU A 70 0.23 -11.28 7.74
CA LEU A 70 1.55 -11.26 8.35
C LEU A 70 2.38 -12.42 7.82
N VAL A 71 3.59 -12.12 7.37
CA VAL A 71 4.56 -13.13 6.99
C VAL A 71 5.44 -13.40 8.20
N LYS A 72 5.43 -14.63 8.70
CA LYS A 72 6.25 -14.98 9.85
C LYS A 72 7.73 -14.98 9.45
N PRO A 73 8.60 -14.36 10.23
CA PRO A 73 10.03 -14.46 9.97
C PRO A 73 10.50 -15.91 10.18
N LYS A 74 11.41 -16.31 9.36
CA LYS A 74 12.03 -17.62 9.54
C LYS A 74 13.07 -17.57 10.64
#